data_52524d67ad3c8ba61473e201ba5d788d
#
_entry.id   52524d67ad3c8ba61473e201ba5d788d
#
_cell.length_a   1.000
_cell.length_b   1.000
_cell.length_c   1.000
_cell.angle_alpha   90.00
_cell.angle_beta   90.00
_cell.angle_gamma   90.00
#
_symmetry.space_group_name_H-M   'P 1'
#
loop_
_entity.id
_entity.type
_entity.pdbx_description
1 polymer ?
#
loop_
_entity_poly.entity_id
_entity_poly.type
_entity_poly.pdbx_seq_one_letter_code
_entity_poly.pdbx_strand_id
1 'polypeptide(L)'
;DNQALKKKYTARRIFIGNYMPTNELRRFEAAHAMEKGEKLISVQHGGGYGIARNNSWVAELEYPLHAFFSWGWLKHGDYAGNFIPLPSPWLSRYENKHKELNNSILMPGTKTDLGDVRPFGPRPKDWISYRKDKLQFIEKLEGSLQDNLFYYPYNRGTTDLLEETYIREKGGQVKLAGSGLNRDMLRCRLLV
;
A
#
# COMPACT_ATOMS: atom_id res chain seq x y z
N ASP A 1 -25.52 16.36 14.56
CA ASP A 1 -26.94 16.09 14.86
C ASP A 1 -27.13 14.57 15.01
N ASN A 2 -27.08 14.10 16.27
CA ASN A 2 -27.13 12.67 16.59
C ASN A 2 -28.47 11.99 16.26
N GLN A 3 -29.54 12.75 16.06
CA GLN A 3 -30.86 12.22 15.70
C GLN A 3 -30.95 11.87 14.20
N ALA A 4 -30.31 12.60 13.32
CA ALA A 4 -30.31 12.32 11.90
C ALA A 4 -29.53 11.02 11.58
N LEU A 5 -28.48 10.74 12.33
CA LEU A 5 -27.72 9.48 12.24
C LEU A 5 -28.51 8.28 12.76
N LYS A 6 -29.32 8.45 13.83
CA LYS A 6 -30.14 7.38 14.40
C LYS A 6 -31.24 6.89 13.46
N LYS A 7 -31.80 7.73 12.60
CA LYS A 7 -32.92 7.39 11.72
C LYS A 7 -32.54 6.61 10.47
N LYS A 8 -31.26 6.58 10.11
CA LYS A 8 -30.78 5.99 8.85
C LYS A 8 -30.37 4.52 8.95
N TYR A 9 -30.23 3.96 10.15
CA TYR A 9 -29.64 2.63 10.33
C TYR A 9 -30.36 1.81 11.41
N THR A 10 -31.45 1.16 11.04
CA THR A 10 -32.16 0.18 11.89
C THR A 10 -31.69 -1.26 11.74
N ALA A 11 -30.73 -1.54 10.85
CA ALA A 11 -30.17 -2.87 10.68
C ALA A 11 -28.98 -3.09 11.64
N ARG A 12 -28.72 -4.34 12.05
CA ARG A 12 -27.51 -4.75 12.76
C ARG A 12 -26.30 -4.24 12.00
N ARG A 13 -25.59 -3.28 12.58
CA ARG A 13 -24.48 -2.61 11.89
C ARG A 13 -23.27 -3.50 11.87
N ILE A 14 -22.76 -3.81 10.69
CA ILE A 14 -21.41 -4.28 10.49
C ILE A 14 -20.60 -3.03 10.12
N PHE A 15 -19.72 -2.61 10.99
CA PHE A 15 -18.81 -1.53 10.70
C PHE A 15 -17.54 -2.12 10.06
N ILE A 16 -17.23 -1.72 8.84
CA ILE A 16 -16.00 -2.09 8.17
C ILE A 16 -15.08 -0.87 8.22
N GLY A 17 -14.04 -0.94 9.02
CA GLY A 17 -13.08 0.16 9.18
C GLY A 17 -11.66 -0.29 8.89
N ASN A 18 -10.94 0.51 8.11
CA ASN A 18 -9.52 0.33 7.88
C ASN A 18 -8.69 1.58 8.21
N TYR A 19 -9.32 2.59 8.81
CA TYR A 19 -8.68 3.87 9.16
C TYR A 19 -8.63 4.14 10.66
N MET A 20 -8.98 3.15 11.49
CA MET A 20 -8.97 3.31 12.94
C MET A 20 -7.62 3.77 13.50
N PRO A 21 -6.47 3.27 13.02
CA PRO A 21 -5.17 3.69 13.56
C PRO A 21 -4.86 5.18 13.39
N THR A 22 -5.43 5.81 12.37
CA THR A 22 -5.11 7.20 12.00
C THR A 22 -6.25 8.21 12.23
N ASN A 23 -7.43 7.74 12.60
CA ASN A 23 -8.61 8.58 12.74
C ASN A 23 -9.27 8.39 14.11
N GLU A 24 -9.14 9.39 14.99
CA GLU A 24 -9.67 9.36 16.35
C GLU A 24 -11.20 9.26 16.39
N LEU A 25 -11.90 9.94 15.51
CA LEU A 25 -13.34 9.86 15.42
C LEU A 25 -13.78 8.42 15.10
N ARG A 26 -13.10 7.75 14.19
CA ARG A 26 -13.39 6.35 13.85
C ARG A 26 -13.12 5.40 15.01
N ARG A 27 -12.08 5.65 15.79
CA ARG A 27 -11.81 4.87 17.02
C ARG A 27 -12.95 5.04 18.03
N PHE A 28 -13.41 6.27 18.20
CA PHE A 28 -14.52 6.56 19.10
C PHE A 28 -15.84 5.92 18.61
N GLU A 29 -16.16 6.03 17.32
CA GLU A 29 -17.32 5.36 16.72
C GLU A 29 -17.26 3.86 16.89
N ALA A 30 -16.08 3.24 16.69
CA ALA A 30 -15.86 1.82 16.85
C ALA A 30 -16.08 1.39 18.32
N ALA A 31 -15.47 2.10 19.28
CA ALA A 31 -15.65 1.82 20.70
C ALA A 31 -17.13 1.88 21.09
N HIS A 32 -17.84 2.92 20.66
CA HIS A 32 -19.27 3.08 20.93
C HIS A 32 -20.14 1.98 20.29
N ALA A 33 -19.78 1.51 19.10
CA ALA A 33 -20.44 0.39 18.45
C ALA A 33 -20.22 -0.92 19.22
N MET A 34 -18.98 -1.16 19.71
CA MET A 34 -18.65 -2.32 20.53
C MET A 34 -19.44 -2.32 21.86
N GLU A 35 -19.55 -1.20 22.55
CA GLU A 35 -20.37 -1.06 23.76
C GLU A 35 -21.83 -1.43 23.54
N LYS A 36 -22.33 -1.23 22.32
CA LYS A 36 -23.70 -1.62 21.91
C LYS A 36 -23.82 -3.07 21.44
N GLY A 37 -22.73 -3.85 21.49
CA GLY A 37 -22.70 -5.21 21.01
C GLY A 37 -22.76 -5.34 19.48
N GLU A 38 -22.43 -4.28 18.75
CA GLU A 38 -22.34 -4.32 17.29
C GLU A 38 -21.08 -5.10 16.85
N LYS A 39 -21.18 -5.79 15.71
CA LYS A 39 -20.06 -6.53 15.15
C LYS A 39 -19.18 -5.59 14.33
N LEU A 40 -17.90 -5.53 14.69
CA LEU A 40 -16.92 -4.78 13.94
C LEU A 40 -16.04 -5.72 13.13
N ILE A 41 -15.81 -5.34 11.88
CA ILE A 41 -14.96 -6.06 10.94
C ILE A 41 -13.94 -5.09 10.38
N SER A 42 -12.69 -5.49 10.32
CA SER A 42 -11.65 -4.79 9.60
C SER A 42 -11.21 -5.57 8.36
N VAL A 43 -10.61 -4.84 7.42
CA VAL A 43 -10.16 -5.39 6.14
C VAL A 43 -8.72 -4.95 5.91
N GLN A 44 -7.87 -5.87 5.50
CA GLN A 44 -6.52 -5.56 5.07
C GLN A 44 -6.54 -4.51 3.96
N HIS A 45 -5.71 -3.46 4.10
CA HIS A 45 -5.65 -2.37 3.12
C HIS A 45 -4.24 -2.15 2.54
N GLY A 46 -3.25 -2.91 2.97
CA GLY A 46 -1.88 -2.79 2.48
C GLY A 46 -1.07 -4.07 2.61
N GLY A 47 0.15 -4.06 2.04
CA GLY A 47 1.02 -5.24 1.99
C GLY A 47 1.75 -5.57 3.30
N GLY A 48 1.77 -4.67 4.29
CA GLY A 48 2.47 -4.91 5.57
C GLY A 48 1.78 -5.91 6.50
N TYR A 49 0.49 -6.13 6.30
CA TYR A 49 -0.29 -7.09 7.09
C TYR A 49 0.14 -8.53 6.80
N GLY A 50 0.24 -9.33 7.83
CA GLY A 50 0.62 -10.74 7.70
C GLY A 50 2.12 -10.99 7.56
N ILE A 51 2.94 -9.96 7.26
CA ILE A 51 4.38 -10.08 7.04
C ILE A 51 5.23 -9.23 8.00
N ALA A 52 4.77 -8.06 8.38
CA ALA A 52 5.53 -7.20 9.29
C ALA A 52 5.58 -7.77 10.71
N ARG A 53 6.76 -8.14 11.19
CA ARG A 53 6.93 -8.74 12.52
C ARG A 53 6.35 -7.88 13.64
N ASN A 54 6.48 -6.57 13.54
CA ASN A 54 5.95 -5.61 14.50
C ASN A 54 4.88 -4.75 13.82
N ASN A 55 3.64 -5.05 14.08
CA ASN A 55 2.48 -4.30 13.58
C ASN A 55 1.50 -4.00 14.72
N SER A 56 2.03 -3.41 15.79
CA SER A 56 1.32 -3.21 17.06
C SER A 56 -0.02 -2.48 16.89
N TRP A 57 -0.06 -1.44 16.08
CA TRP A 57 -1.29 -0.66 15.88
C TRP A 57 -2.43 -1.50 15.29
N VAL A 58 -2.10 -2.29 14.28
CA VAL A 58 -3.08 -3.17 13.65
C VAL A 58 -3.47 -4.30 14.60
N ALA A 59 -2.48 -4.86 15.29
CA ALA A 59 -2.70 -5.95 16.22
C ALA A 59 -3.59 -5.54 17.40
N GLU A 60 -3.46 -4.31 17.87
CA GLU A 60 -4.23 -3.80 19.00
C GLU A 60 -5.63 -3.27 18.60
N LEU A 61 -5.77 -2.71 17.41
CA LEU A 61 -6.98 -1.99 17.02
C LEU A 61 -7.85 -2.74 15.99
N GLU A 62 -7.25 -3.59 15.15
CA GLU A 62 -7.97 -4.22 14.05
C GLU A 62 -8.11 -5.74 14.21
N TYR A 63 -7.06 -6.45 14.66
CA TYR A 63 -7.11 -7.90 14.79
C TYR A 63 -8.06 -8.40 15.89
N PRO A 64 -8.23 -7.72 17.05
CA PRO A 64 -9.16 -8.14 18.10
C PRO A 64 -10.63 -7.94 17.75
N LEU A 65 -10.95 -7.36 16.62
CA LEU A 65 -12.33 -7.17 16.20
C LEU A 65 -13.03 -8.50 15.93
N HIS A 66 -14.33 -8.45 15.70
CA HIS A 66 -15.15 -9.65 15.45
C HIS A 66 -14.59 -10.51 14.29
N ALA A 67 -14.11 -9.88 13.26
CA ALA A 67 -13.37 -10.53 12.16
C ALA A 67 -12.40 -9.54 11.51
N PHE A 68 -11.32 -10.09 10.97
CA PHE A 68 -10.36 -9.39 10.12
C PHE A 68 -10.24 -10.10 8.78
N PHE A 69 -10.59 -9.44 7.69
CA PHE A 69 -10.45 -9.98 6.35
C PHE A 69 -9.04 -9.75 5.82
N SER A 70 -8.29 -10.82 5.70
CA SER A 70 -6.92 -10.83 5.20
C SER A 70 -6.87 -11.11 3.69
N TRP A 71 -5.75 -10.80 3.04
CA TRP A 71 -5.52 -11.15 1.65
C TRP A 71 -4.83 -12.51 1.54
N GLY A 72 -5.58 -13.58 1.83
CA GLY A 72 -5.18 -14.95 1.59
C GLY A 72 -4.38 -15.63 2.71
N TRP A 73 -4.13 -14.98 3.85
CA TRP A 73 -3.43 -15.58 4.98
C TRP A 73 -4.37 -15.78 6.19
N LEU A 74 -4.05 -16.80 7.01
CA LEU A 74 -4.88 -17.24 8.14
C LEU A 74 -4.28 -16.88 9.50
N LYS A 75 -2.99 -16.52 9.54
CA LYS A 75 -2.27 -16.25 10.78
C LYS A 75 -1.18 -15.20 10.55
N HIS A 76 -0.97 -14.34 11.53
CA HIS A 76 0.12 -13.38 11.53
C HIS A 76 0.95 -13.51 12.81
N GLY A 77 2.05 -14.27 12.75
CA GLY A 77 2.91 -14.52 13.91
C GLY A 77 2.11 -15.07 15.10
N ASP A 78 2.30 -14.44 16.26
CA ASP A 78 1.63 -14.79 17.51
C ASP A 78 0.42 -13.88 17.82
N TYR A 79 0.04 -13.02 16.90
CA TYR A 79 -1.12 -12.15 17.09
C TYR A 79 -2.43 -12.96 17.09
N ALA A 80 -3.25 -12.70 18.11
CA ALA A 80 -4.58 -13.25 18.19
C ALA A 80 -5.54 -12.49 17.28
N GLY A 81 -6.47 -13.20 16.66
CA GLY A 81 -7.51 -12.60 15.82
C GLY A 81 -8.34 -13.64 15.08
N ASN A 82 -9.52 -13.26 14.66
CA ASN A 82 -10.36 -14.05 13.78
C ASN A 82 -10.07 -13.68 12.33
N PHE A 83 -9.06 -14.31 11.74
CA PHE A 83 -8.60 -14.02 10.37
C PHE A 83 -9.40 -14.83 9.36
N ILE A 84 -10.04 -14.12 8.44
CA ILE A 84 -10.82 -14.71 7.34
C ILE A 84 -10.12 -14.37 6.02
N PRO A 85 -9.54 -15.36 5.33
CA PRO A 85 -8.84 -15.13 4.08
C PRO A 85 -9.81 -14.84 2.95
N LEU A 86 -9.61 -13.75 2.25
CA LEU A 86 -10.33 -13.37 1.04
C LEU A 86 -9.32 -12.94 -0.04
N PRO A 87 -9.68 -13.03 -1.31
CA PRO A 87 -8.90 -12.39 -2.37
C PRO A 87 -8.83 -10.87 -2.14
N SER A 88 -7.70 -10.26 -2.50
CA SER A 88 -7.60 -8.80 -2.47
C SER A 88 -8.63 -8.18 -3.42
N PRO A 89 -9.56 -7.34 -2.94
CA PRO A 89 -10.57 -6.71 -3.81
C PRO A 89 -9.96 -5.85 -4.92
N TRP A 90 -8.79 -5.28 -4.66
CA TRP A 90 -8.07 -4.50 -5.64
C TRP A 90 -7.45 -5.39 -6.73
N LEU A 91 -6.73 -6.44 -6.36
CA LEU A 91 -6.09 -7.34 -7.31
C LEU A 91 -7.11 -8.13 -8.12
N SER A 92 -8.22 -8.55 -7.52
CA SER A 92 -9.31 -9.25 -8.21
C SER A 92 -9.93 -8.44 -9.35
N ARG A 93 -9.84 -7.11 -9.32
CA ARG A 93 -10.29 -6.25 -10.43
C ARG A 93 -9.44 -6.42 -11.68
N TYR A 94 -8.22 -6.91 -11.52
CA TYR A 94 -7.24 -7.09 -12.58
C TYR A 94 -7.07 -8.55 -12.98
N GLU A 95 -7.71 -9.48 -12.28
CA GLU A 95 -7.79 -10.87 -12.69
C GLU A 95 -8.33 -10.94 -14.13
N ASN A 96 -7.70 -11.71 -14.98
CA ASN A 96 -8.02 -11.83 -16.40
C ASN A 96 -7.85 -10.54 -17.25
N LYS A 97 -7.29 -9.47 -16.69
CA LYS A 97 -6.95 -8.25 -17.47
C LYS A 97 -5.51 -8.22 -17.93
N HIS A 98 -4.76 -9.27 -17.63
CA HIS A 98 -3.40 -9.40 -18.10
C HIS A 98 -3.39 -9.42 -19.63
N LYS A 99 -2.58 -8.54 -20.21
CA LYS A 99 -2.40 -8.43 -21.66
C LYS A 99 -1.02 -8.96 -22.01
N GLU A 100 -0.78 -9.11 -23.29
CA GLU A 100 0.53 -9.46 -23.82
C GLU A 100 1.63 -8.60 -23.18
N LEU A 101 2.64 -9.28 -22.67
CA LEU A 101 3.79 -8.63 -22.02
C LEU A 101 4.61 -7.88 -23.07
N ASN A 102 4.97 -6.68 -22.76
CA ASN A 102 6.01 -5.95 -23.47
C ASN A 102 7.37 -6.14 -22.76
N ASN A 103 8.44 -5.73 -23.38
CA ASN A 103 9.79 -5.87 -22.79
C ASN A 103 10.12 -4.79 -21.74
N SER A 104 9.14 -4.03 -21.26
CA SER A 104 9.39 -2.96 -20.33
C SER A 104 9.75 -3.46 -18.93
N ILE A 105 10.70 -2.76 -18.32
CA ILE A 105 11.05 -2.86 -16.90
C ILE A 105 10.40 -1.65 -16.22
N LEU A 106 9.52 -1.89 -15.27
CA LEU A 106 8.80 -0.85 -14.57
C LEU A 106 9.38 -0.64 -13.17
N MET A 107 9.79 0.58 -12.87
CA MET A 107 10.28 0.98 -11.55
C MET A 107 9.38 2.08 -10.97
N PRO A 108 8.45 1.74 -10.06
CA PRO A 108 7.66 2.75 -9.35
C PRO A 108 8.52 3.49 -8.32
N GLY A 109 8.42 4.81 -8.30
CA GLY A 109 9.00 5.64 -7.26
C GLY A 109 8.31 5.43 -5.91
N THR A 110 9.01 5.71 -4.85
CA THR A 110 8.50 5.63 -3.48
C THR A 110 8.40 7.05 -2.92
N LYS A 111 7.37 7.32 -2.12
CA LYS A 111 7.29 8.60 -1.40
C LYS A 111 8.49 8.74 -0.47
N THR A 112 9.31 9.75 -0.72
CA THR A 112 10.43 10.15 0.12
C THR A 112 10.04 11.43 0.86
N ASP A 113 9.58 11.30 2.08
CA ASP A 113 9.27 12.46 2.92
C ASP A 113 10.27 12.50 4.08
N LEU A 114 11.15 13.48 4.07
CA LEU A 114 12.17 13.65 5.11
C LEU A 114 11.56 13.92 6.50
N GLY A 115 10.30 14.37 6.55
CA GLY A 115 9.54 14.59 7.78
C GLY A 115 8.68 13.41 8.21
N ASP A 116 8.64 12.33 7.45
CA ASP A 116 7.73 11.22 7.71
C ASP A 116 8.32 10.22 8.72
N VAL A 117 7.80 10.25 9.93
CA VAL A 117 8.17 9.32 11.02
C VAL A 117 7.32 8.03 10.93
N ARG A 118 7.17 7.44 9.76
CA ARG A 118 6.43 6.19 9.65
C ARG A 118 7.21 5.03 10.27
N PRO A 119 6.54 4.14 10.99
CA PRO A 119 7.17 2.93 11.51
C PRO A 119 7.50 1.90 10.42
N PHE A 120 6.98 2.10 9.20
CA PHE A 120 7.11 1.17 8.07
C PHE A 120 7.75 1.86 6.87
N GLY A 121 8.72 1.21 6.28
CA GLY A 121 9.49 1.69 5.14
C GLY A 121 10.84 2.27 5.52
N PRO A 122 11.65 2.70 4.56
CA PRO A 122 12.93 3.33 4.84
C PRO A 122 12.72 4.58 5.69
N ARG A 123 13.44 4.66 6.80
CA ARG A 123 13.40 5.85 7.68
C ARG A 123 14.12 7.01 6.99
N PRO A 124 13.86 8.27 7.38
CA PRO A 124 14.52 9.43 6.76
C PRO A 124 16.04 9.29 6.64
N LYS A 125 16.70 8.70 7.65
CA LYS A 125 18.14 8.43 7.63
C LYS A 125 18.56 7.37 6.61
N ASP A 126 17.68 6.46 6.23
CA ASP A 126 17.97 5.35 5.34
C ASP A 126 17.73 5.74 3.84
N TRP A 127 17.14 6.93 3.61
CA TRP A 127 16.81 7.38 2.25
C TRP A 127 18.01 7.55 1.34
N ILE A 128 19.13 8.02 1.88
CA ILE A 128 20.36 8.23 1.09
C ILE A 128 20.87 6.89 0.58
N SER A 129 20.95 5.88 1.46
CA SER A 129 21.41 4.53 1.08
C SER A 129 20.42 3.87 0.12
N TYR A 130 19.11 3.96 0.40
CA TYR A 130 18.06 3.43 -0.47
C TYR A 130 18.12 4.02 -1.89
N ARG A 131 18.29 5.34 -2.00
CA ARG A 131 18.48 6.01 -3.29
C ARG A 131 19.75 5.52 -3.98
N LYS A 132 20.86 5.43 -3.25
CA LYS A 132 22.12 4.93 -3.79
C LYS A 132 21.97 3.52 -4.36
N ASP A 133 21.28 2.64 -3.66
CA ASP A 133 21.03 1.27 -4.11
C ASP A 133 20.20 1.23 -5.39
N LYS A 134 19.16 2.07 -5.48
CA LYS A 134 18.36 2.22 -6.71
C LYS A 134 19.20 2.71 -7.89
N LEU A 135 20.02 3.73 -7.70
CA LEU A 135 20.88 4.27 -8.74
C LEU A 135 21.93 3.23 -9.17
N GLN A 136 22.53 2.51 -8.24
CA GLN A 136 23.44 1.42 -8.55
C GLN A 136 22.77 0.27 -9.32
N PHE A 137 21.53 -0.04 -9.00
CA PHE A 137 20.75 -1.03 -9.76
C PHE A 137 20.60 -0.58 -11.22
N ILE A 138 20.18 0.67 -11.46
CA ILE A 138 20.03 1.22 -12.81
C ILE A 138 21.37 1.23 -13.55
N GLU A 139 22.44 1.58 -12.88
CA GLU A 139 23.78 1.65 -13.44
C GLU A 139 24.32 0.28 -13.89
N LYS A 140 23.93 -0.78 -13.19
CA LYS A 140 24.32 -2.16 -13.50
C LYS A 140 23.43 -2.85 -14.55
N LEU A 141 22.35 -2.21 -14.97
CA LEU A 141 21.56 -2.73 -16.08
C LEU A 141 22.40 -2.65 -17.38
N GLU A 142 22.36 -3.72 -18.15
CA GLU A 142 22.92 -3.70 -19.50
C GLU A 142 22.17 -2.70 -20.39
N GLY A 143 22.84 -2.12 -21.38
CA GLY A 143 22.31 -1.02 -22.19
C GLY A 143 20.91 -1.28 -22.77
N SER A 144 20.68 -2.47 -23.34
CA SER A 144 19.37 -2.85 -23.88
C SER A 144 18.26 -2.92 -22.84
N LEU A 145 18.59 -3.18 -21.57
CA LEU A 145 17.66 -3.16 -20.47
C LEU A 145 17.39 -1.74 -19.97
N GLN A 146 18.40 -0.87 -20.02
CA GLN A 146 18.22 0.55 -19.68
C GLN A 146 17.24 1.24 -20.62
N ASP A 147 17.30 0.95 -21.92
CA ASP A 147 16.37 1.48 -22.94
C ASP A 147 14.91 1.08 -22.68
N ASN A 148 14.71 -0.05 -22.00
CA ASN A 148 13.40 -0.58 -21.65
C ASN A 148 12.95 -0.22 -20.23
N LEU A 149 13.73 0.58 -19.49
CA LEU A 149 13.40 1.03 -18.15
C LEU A 149 12.42 2.20 -18.17
N PHE A 150 11.31 2.03 -17.45
CA PHE A 150 10.29 3.05 -17.26
C PHE A 150 10.17 3.39 -15.77
N TYR A 151 10.51 4.61 -15.41
CA TYR A 151 10.36 5.11 -14.06
C TYR A 151 9.03 5.86 -13.87
N TYR A 152 8.30 5.50 -12.84
CA TYR A 152 7.10 6.21 -12.41
C TYR A 152 7.37 6.93 -11.10
N PRO A 153 7.59 8.25 -11.10
CA PRO A 153 7.76 9.00 -9.87
C PRO A 153 6.48 8.92 -9.02
N TYR A 154 6.66 8.77 -7.70
CA TYR A 154 5.52 8.73 -6.77
C TYR A 154 4.79 10.07 -6.74
N ASN A 155 5.55 11.15 -6.67
CA ASN A 155 5.04 12.51 -6.67
C ASN A 155 6.10 13.43 -7.29
N ARG A 156 5.69 14.51 -7.95
CA ARG A 156 6.60 15.54 -8.47
C ARG A 156 7.16 16.44 -7.37
N GLY A 157 7.58 15.84 -6.25
CA GLY A 157 8.28 16.55 -5.20
C GLY A 157 9.75 16.76 -5.53
N THR A 158 10.38 17.67 -4.82
CA THR A 158 11.81 18.01 -5.00
C THR A 158 12.77 16.83 -4.82
N THR A 159 12.32 15.76 -4.18
CA THR A 159 13.12 14.56 -3.93
C THR A 159 13.20 13.61 -5.11
N ASP A 160 12.21 13.61 -6.00
CA ASP A 160 12.18 12.72 -7.17
C ASP A 160 12.99 13.29 -8.35
N LEU A 161 13.25 14.60 -8.38
CA LEU A 161 13.96 15.26 -9.48
C LEU A 161 15.35 14.67 -9.74
N LEU A 162 16.09 14.32 -8.70
CA LEU A 162 17.43 13.74 -8.85
C LEU A 162 17.38 12.34 -9.46
N GLU A 163 16.42 11.53 -9.06
CA GLU A 163 16.21 10.19 -9.61
C GLU A 163 15.76 10.29 -11.07
N GLU A 164 14.82 11.18 -11.38
CA GLU A 164 14.37 11.40 -12.75
C GLU A 164 15.51 11.85 -13.68
N THR A 165 16.31 12.79 -13.26
CA THR A 165 17.45 13.30 -14.03
C THR A 165 18.44 12.19 -14.32
N TYR A 166 18.84 11.45 -13.28
CA TYR A 166 19.78 10.34 -13.41
C TYR A 166 19.28 9.25 -14.36
N ILE A 167 18.01 8.86 -14.23
CA ILE A 167 17.41 7.83 -15.09
C ILE A 167 17.41 8.28 -16.55
N ARG A 168 17.08 9.55 -16.82
CA ARG A 168 17.12 10.10 -18.18
C ARG A 168 18.53 10.12 -18.76
N GLU A 169 19.52 10.49 -17.98
CA GLU A 169 20.93 10.48 -18.38
C GLU A 169 21.44 9.08 -18.73
N LYS A 170 20.85 8.05 -18.12
CA LYS A 170 21.17 6.64 -18.40
C LYS A 170 20.29 6.02 -19.50
N GLY A 171 19.50 6.80 -20.22
CA GLY A 171 18.66 6.33 -21.33
C GLY A 171 17.28 5.81 -20.90
N GLY A 172 17.00 5.73 -19.61
CA GLY A 172 15.68 5.30 -19.10
C GLY A 172 14.60 6.36 -19.36
N GLN A 173 13.35 5.92 -19.43
CA GLN A 173 12.19 6.77 -19.65
C GLN A 173 11.49 7.11 -18.34
N VAL A 174 11.19 8.39 -18.14
CA VAL A 174 10.41 8.88 -17.00
C VAL A 174 8.98 9.14 -17.44
N LYS A 175 8.03 8.45 -16.84
CA LYS A 175 6.59 8.62 -17.08
C LYS A 175 6.03 9.77 -16.22
N LEU A 176 4.88 10.28 -16.63
CA LEU A 176 4.17 11.28 -15.82
C LEU A 176 3.56 10.61 -14.59
N ALA A 177 3.72 11.23 -13.43
CA ALA A 177 3.09 10.77 -12.20
C ALA A 177 1.57 10.63 -12.40
N GLY A 178 1.01 9.50 -11.95
CA GLY A 178 -0.42 9.21 -12.02
C GLY A 178 -0.95 8.78 -13.39
N SER A 179 -0.11 8.72 -14.44
CA SER A 179 -0.55 8.35 -15.78
C SER A 179 -0.33 6.86 -16.07
N GLY A 180 -1.37 6.05 -15.95
CA GLY A 180 -1.39 4.70 -16.50
C GLY A 180 -0.57 3.63 -15.78
N LEU A 181 -0.05 3.89 -14.57
CA LEU A 181 0.77 2.95 -13.81
C LEU A 181 0.15 1.55 -13.74
N ASN A 182 -1.11 1.44 -13.34
CA ASN A 182 -1.77 0.13 -13.21
C ASN A 182 -1.84 -0.63 -14.53
N ARG A 183 -2.09 0.09 -15.64
CA ARG A 183 -2.13 -0.53 -16.97
C ARG A 183 -0.74 -1.02 -17.37
N ASP A 184 0.29 -0.25 -17.08
CA ASP A 184 1.64 -0.58 -17.46
C ASP A 184 2.22 -1.68 -16.56
N MET A 185 1.84 -1.73 -15.28
CA MET A 185 2.14 -2.86 -14.38
C MET A 185 1.58 -4.20 -14.89
N LEU A 186 0.41 -4.19 -15.52
CA LEU A 186 -0.19 -5.40 -16.10
C LEU A 186 0.48 -5.87 -17.41
N ARG A 187 1.35 -5.06 -17.98
CA ARG A 187 1.98 -5.32 -19.27
C ARG A 187 3.50 -5.43 -19.17
N CYS A 188 4.10 -4.90 -18.14
CA CYS A 188 5.55 -4.95 -17.99
C CYS A 188 6.05 -6.38 -17.79
N ARG A 189 7.23 -6.66 -18.32
CA ARG A 189 7.90 -7.95 -18.14
C ARG A 189 8.50 -8.09 -16.74
N LEU A 190 8.95 -7.00 -16.18
CA LEU A 190 9.56 -6.94 -14.84
C LEU A 190 9.07 -5.72 -14.09
N LEU A 191 8.68 -5.93 -12.84
CA LEU A 191 8.40 -4.88 -11.87
C LEU A 191 9.51 -4.91 -10.81
N VAL A 192 10.18 -3.76 -10.59
CA VAL A 192 11.32 -3.59 -9.67
C VAL A 192 10.96 -2.67 -8.52
#